data_78ff99352c269998e91df0939e833b35
#
_entry.id   78ff99352c269998e91df0939e833b35
#
_cell.length_a   1.000
_cell.length_b   1.000
_cell.length_c   1.000
_cell.angle_alpha   90.00
_cell.angle_beta   90.00
_cell.angle_gamma   90.00
#
_symmetry.space_group_name_H-M   'P 1'
#
loop_
_entity.id
_entity.type
_entity.pdbx_description
1 polymer ?
#
loop_
_entity_poly.entity_id
_entity_poly.type
_entity_poly.pdbx_seq_one_letter_code
_entity_poly.pdbx_strand_id
1 'polypeptide(L)'
;MGTFDLFSKRQKKLRGDVPEVYTYDSLPNPLRVQIIHIWNDSLGDKLQYFSVDDIRETYKFIVETLCREYGLFELPSNKNGRQRIYIDELANYFLEENNVEKQLDVVEITFKVINTVTREYQYMRKNGASEVADSAIDELNARLKEHGVGFQFTNNEIIRVDSELLHSEAVKPALLLLNQKHYKGAQEEFLLAYEHYRHGRYKEIIKRLF
;
A
#
# COMPACT_ATOMS: atom_id res chain seq x y z
N MET A 1 2.35 1.20 -16.79
CA MET A 1 3.72 0.84 -17.27
C MET A 1 4.27 -0.22 -16.33
N GLY A 2 4.86 -1.30 -16.80
CA GLY A 2 5.44 -2.34 -15.93
C GLY A 2 6.87 -2.00 -15.48
N THR A 3 7.39 -2.80 -14.55
CA THR A 3 8.78 -2.69 -14.10
C THR A 3 9.75 -3.15 -15.19
N PHE A 4 10.69 -2.29 -15.57
CA PHE A 4 11.75 -2.64 -16.53
C PHE A 4 12.92 -3.34 -15.83
N ASP A 5 13.43 -4.41 -16.44
CA ASP A 5 14.63 -5.12 -15.97
C ASP A 5 15.91 -4.44 -16.48
N LEU A 6 16.25 -3.31 -15.85
CA LEU A 6 17.42 -2.51 -16.21
C LEU A 6 18.73 -3.23 -15.84
N PHE A 7 19.82 -2.87 -16.51
CA PHE A 7 21.16 -3.42 -16.25
C PHE A 7 21.54 -3.37 -14.76
N SER A 8 21.33 -2.22 -14.10
CA SER A 8 21.64 -2.05 -12.67
C SER A 8 20.84 -3.00 -11.78
N LYS A 9 19.58 -3.28 -12.11
CA LYS A 9 18.73 -4.23 -11.37
C LYS A 9 19.23 -5.66 -11.54
N ARG A 10 19.60 -6.06 -12.77
CA ARG A 10 20.20 -7.38 -13.02
C ARG A 10 21.49 -7.55 -12.24
N GLN A 11 22.36 -6.51 -12.21
CA GLN A 11 23.60 -6.55 -11.45
C GLN A 11 23.36 -6.68 -9.94
N LYS A 12 22.37 -6.00 -9.38
CA LYS A 12 21.97 -6.17 -7.97
C LYS A 12 21.54 -7.60 -7.68
N LYS A 13 20.70 -8.18 -8.52
CA LYS A 13 20.25 -9.59 -8.38
C LYS A 13 21.45 -10.55 -8.43
N LEU A 14 22.39 -10.36 -9.36
CA LEU A 14 23.58 -11.21 -9.50
C LEU A 14 24.52 -11.12 -8.29
N ARG A 15 24.59 -9.96 -7.62
CA ARG A 15 25.41 -9.76 -6.41
C ARG A 15 24.72 -10.20 -5.12
N GLY A 16 23.45 -10.61 -5.19
CA GLY A 16 22.67 -10.91 -3.99
C GLY A 16 22.22 -9.66 -3.21
N ASP A 17 22.34 -8.46 -3.80
CA ASP A 17 21.89 -7.19 -3.20
C ASP A 17 20.34 -7.09 -3.24
N VAL A 18 19.64 -8.20 -3.06
CA VAL A 18 18.19 -8.25 -2.92
C VAL A 18 17.89 -8.38 -1.44
N PRO A 19 16.99 -7.59 -0.87
CA PRO A 19 16.63 -7.71 0.54
C PRO A 19 16.13 -9.12 0.85
N GLU A 20 16.88 -9.87 1.69
CA GLU A 20 16.45 -11.18 2.18
C GLU A 20 15.40 -11.06 3.28
N VAL A 21 15.35 -9.91 3.95
CA VAL A 21 14.44 -9.62 5.05
C VAL A 21 13.61 -8.39 4.71
N TYR A 22 12.31 -8.50 4.89
CA TYR A 22 11.40 -7.38 4.72
C TYR A 22 11.54 -6.34 5.84
N THR A 23 11.46 -5.05 5.47
CA THR A 23 11.37 -3.92 6.39
C THR A 23 9.91 -3.46 6.51
N TYR A 24 9.53 -3.02 7.72
CA TYR A 24 8.15 -2.63 8.05
C TYR A 24 8.05 -1.24 8.67
N ASP A 25 9.15 -0.58 8.87
CA ASP A 25 9.28 0.67 9.63
C ASP A 25 9.52 1.90 8.75
N SER A 26 9.72 1.70 7.44
CA SER A 26 9.93 2.81 6.51
C SER A 26 9.62 2.46 5.05
N LEU A 27 9.15 3.46 4.29
CA LEU A 27 9.10 3.42 2.83
C LEU A 27 10.29 4.24 2.28
N PRO A 28 11.27 3.60 1.60
CA PRO A 28 12.44 4.31 1.05
C PRO A 28 12.03 5.41 0.06
N ASN A 29 12.76 6.53 0.07
CA ASN A 29 12.45 7.68 -0.77
C ASN A 29 12.34 7.34 -2.28
N PRO A 30 13.23 6.48 -2.87
CA PRO A 30 13.07 6.06 -4.25
C PRO A 30 11.74 5.35 -4.53
N LEU A 31 11.26 4.52 -3.58
CA LEU A 31 9.97 3.86 -3.69
C LEU A 31 8.82 4.88 -3.67
N ARG A 32 8.88 5.87 -2.76
CA ARG A 32 7.85 6.92 -2.68
C ARG A 32 7.75 7.72 -3.98
N VAL A 33 8.88 8.07 -4.59
CA VAL A 33 8.92 8.74 -5.91
C VAL A 33 8.31 7.84 -6.99
N GLN A 34 8.63 6.53 -7.01
CA GLN A 34 8.06 5.59 -7.97
C GLN A 34 6.53 5.46 -7.81
N ILE A 35 6.02 5.48 -6.58
CA ILE A 35 4.57 5.48 -6.30
C ILE A 35 3.91 6.74 -6.87
N ILE A 36 4.53 7.92 -6.74
CA ILE A 36 4.01 9.16 -7.35
C ILE A 36 3.97 9.06 -8.88
N HIS A 37 4.95 8.39 -9.51
CA HIS A 37 4.88 8.12 -10.95
C HIS A 37 3.67 7.24 -11.30
N ILE A 38 3.38 6.20 -10.51
CA ILE A 38 2.18 5.39 -10.72
C ILE A 38 0.89 6.23 -10.58
N TRP A 39 0.82 7.16 -9.62
CA TRP A 39 -0.32 8.08 -9.51
C TRP A 39 -0.48 8.95 -10.77
N ASN A 40 0.61 9.54 -11.26
CA ASN A 40 0.57 10.37 -12.46
C ASN A 40 0.07 9.59 -13.69
N ASP A 41 0.49 8.33 -13.83
CA ASP A 41 0.11 7.48 -14.95
C ASP A 41 -1.36 7.00 -14.86
N SER A 42 -1.88 6.80 -13.64
CA SER A 42 -3.20 6.22 -13.39
C SER A 42 -4.28 7.23 -13.01
N LEU A 43 -3.99 8.18 -12.13
CA LEU A 43 -4.92 9.23 -11.69
C LEU A 43 -4.84 10.49 -12.56
N GLY A 44 -3.74 10.67 -13.27
CA GLY A 44 -3.46 11.86 -14.07
C GLY A 44 -2.37 12.74 -13.49
N ASP A 45 -1.60 13.36 -14.39
CA ASP A 45 -0.47 14.20 -14.07
C ASP A 45 -0.87 15.66 -13.79
N LYS A 46 0.12 16.49 -13.48
CA LYS A 46 -0.08 17.90 -13.15
C LYS A 46 -0.65 18.73 -14.31
N LEU A 47 -0.34 18.39 -15.56
CA LEU A 47 -0.90 19.11 -16.72
C LEU A 47 -2.39 18.78 -16.87
N GLN A 48 -2.74 17.51 -16.70
CA GLN A 48 -4.12 17.05 -16.74
C GLN A 48 -4.93 17.57 -15.54
N TYR A 49 -4.32 17.71 -14.35
CA TYR A 49 -4.95 18.28 -13.16
C TYR A 49 -5.52 19.68 -13.41
N PHE A 50 -4.82 20.52 -14.19
CA PHE A 50 -5.31 21.86 -14.50
C PHE A 50 -6.33 21.92 -15.65
N SER A 51 -6.44 20.86 -16.44
CA SER A 51 -7.31 20.81 -17.63
C SER A 51 -8.53 19.92 -17.51
N VAL A 52 -8.53 18.98 -16.54
CA VAL A 52 -9.59 17.98 -16.36
C VAL A 52 -10.15 18.05 -14.95
N ASP A 53 -11.42 18.38 -14.82
CA ASP A 53 -12.09 18.56 -13.52
C ASP A 53 -12.13 17.27 -12.70
N ASP A 54 -12.40 16.12 -13.34
CA ASP A 54 -12.48 14.82 -12.66
C ASP A 54 -11.16 14.47 -11.94
N ILE A 55 -10.01 14.79 -12.55
CA ILE A 55 -8.70 14.56 -11.96
C ILE A 55 -8.51 15.48 -10.74
N ARG A 56 -8.88 16.74 -10.86
CA ARG A 56 -8.79 17.71 -9.77
C ARG A 56 -9.65 17.29 -8.57
N GLU A 57 -10.90 16.90 -8.83
CA GLU A 57 -11.82 16.46 -7.78
C GLU A 57 -11.36 15.14 -7.15
N THR A 58 -10.72 14.26 -7.91
CA THR A 58 -10.15 13.00 -7.37
C THR A 58 -9.00 13.28 -6.39
N TYR A 59 -8.03 14.11 -6.76
CA TYR A 59 -6.94 14.50 -5.84
C TYR A 59 -7.47 15.25 -4.62
N LYS A 60 -8.45 16.12 -4.81
CA LYS A 60 -9.15 16.82 -3.71
C LYS A 60 -9.81 15.83 -2.77
N PHE A 61 -10.57 14.86 -3.28
CA PHE A 61 -11.21 13.82 -2.49
C PHE A 61 -10.19 13.05 -1.63
N ILE A 62 -9.06 12.65 -2.20
CA ILE A 62 -8.00 11.92 -1.48
C ILE A 62 -7.45 12.78 -0.33
N VAL A 63 -7.05 14.02 -0.62
CA VAL A 63 -6.46 14.91 0.39
C VAL A 63 -7.47 15.27 1.48
N GLU A 64 -8.71 15.61 1.12
CA GLU A 64 -9.75 15.94 2.11
C GLU A 64 -10.13 14.74 2.98
N THR A 65 -10.09 13.53 2.42
CA THR A 65 -10.30 12.31 3.21
C THR A 65 -9.17 12.11 4.23
N LEU A 66 -7.90 12.22 3.83
CA LEU A 66 -6.76 12.16 4.75
C LEU A 66 -6.85 13.25 5.83
N CYS A 67 -7.17 14.49 5.43
CA CYS A 67 -7.35 15.59 6.38
C CYS A 67 -8.45 15.29 7.41
N ARG A 68 -9.56 14.71 6.98
CA ARG A 68 -10.68 14.34 7.86
C ARG A 68 -10.28 13.26 8.87
N GLU A 69 -9.61 12.21 8.39
CA GLU A 69 -9.15 11.11 9.25
C GLU A 69 -8.09 11.58 10.27
N TYR A 70 -7.23 12.51 9.86
CA TYR A 70 -6.19 13.04 10.75
C TYR A 70 -6.64 14.22 11.62
N GLY A 71 -7.87 14.71 11.46
CA GLY A 71 -8.36 15.90 12.17
C GLY A 71 -7.65 17.19 11.78
N LEU A 72 -7.28 17.32 10.50
CA LEU A 72 -6.55 18.47 9.94
C LEU A 72 -7.42 19.23 8.94
N PHE A 73 -7.17 20.53 8.78
CA PHE A 73 -7.78 21.33 7.70
C PHE A 73 -7.00 21.22 6.39
N GLU A 74 -5.67 21.04 6.49
CA GLU A 74 -4.73 20.91 5.37
C GLU A 74 -3.62 19.94 5.78
N LEU A 75 -3.02 19.26 4.80
CA LEU A 75 -1.84 18.43 5.07
C LEU A 75 -0.63 19.33 5.39
N PRO A 76 0.28 18.91 6.30
CA PRO A 76 1.39 19.76 6.79
C PRO A 76 2.35 20.28 5.72
N SER A 77 2.37 19.68 4.54
CA SER A 77 3.21 20.11 3.41
C SER A 77 2.76 21.40 2.71
N ASN A 78 1.56 21.88 2.98
CA ASN A 78 1.05 23.12 2.37
C ASN A 78 1.55 24.36 3.11
N LYS A 79 2.86 24.65 3.01
CA LYS A 79 3.54 25.70 3.81
C LYS A 79 3.34 27.14 3.29
N ASN A 80 2.68 27.38 2.15
CA ASN A 80 2.81 28.66 1.45
C ASN A 80 1.58 29.56 1.41
N GLY A 81 0.44 29.21 2.04
CA GLY A 81 -0.76 30.07 2.08
C GLY A 81 -1.31 30.49 0.70
N ARG A 82 -0.84 29.89 -0.39
CA ARG A 82 -1.31 30.08 -1.76
C ARG A 82 -2.49 29.15 -2.04
N GLN A 83 -3.15 29.37 -3.17
CA GLN A 83 -4.21 28.48 -3.65
C GLN A 83 -3.79 27.00 -3.52
N ARG A 84 -4.61 26.19 -2.86
CA ARG A 84 -4.36 24.76 -2.66
C ARG A 84 -4.30 24.04 -4.00
N ILE A 85 -3.20 23.37 -4.26
CA ILE A 85 -3.01 22.47 -5.40
C ILE A 85 -2.90 21.07 -4.83
N TYR A 86 -4.01 20.33 -4.80
CA TYR A 86 -4.13 19.07 -4.08
C TYR A 86 -3.14 18.00 -4.56
N ILE A 87 -2.80 17.97 -5.85
CA ILE A 87 -1.77 17.03 -6.37
C ILE A 87 -0.39 17.32 -5.77
N ASP A 88 -0.01 18.61 -5.66
CA ASP A 88 1.27 18.98 -5.05
C ASP A 88 1.24 18.75 -3.53
N GLU A 89 0.12 19.06 -2.88
CA GLU A 89 -0.08 18.85 -1.44
C GLU A 89 0.08 17.38 -1.06
N LEU A 90 -0.57 16.49 -1.81
CA LEU A 90 -0.49 15.05 -1.60
C LEU A 90 0.93 14.52 -1.81
N ALA A 91 1.57 14.88 -2.93
CA ALA A 91 2.91 14.42 -3.26
C ALA A 91 3.96 14.90 -2.25
N ASN A 92 3.91 16.19 -1.88
CA ASN A 92 4.83 16.76 -0.88
C ASN A 92 4.63 16.12 0.50
N TYR A 93 3.36 15.97 0.93
CA TYR A 93 3.06 15.28 2.19
C TYR A 93 3.63 13.86 2.20
N PHE A 94 3.38 13.09 1.16
CA PHE A 94 3.87 11.72 1.05
C PHE A 94 5.40 11.62 1.06
N LEU A 95 6.10 12.60 0.46
CA LEU A 95 7.57 12.65 0.45
C LEU A 95 8.17 13.15 1.77
N GLU A 96 7.49 14.02 2.52
CA GLU A 96 7.98 14.61 3.76
C GLU A 96 7.59 13.82 5.01
N GLU A 97 6.52 13.01 4.96
CA GLU A 97 6.04 12.23 6.10
C GLU A 97 7.06 11.15 6.52
N ASN A 98 7.30 11.03 7.84
CA ASN A 98 8.25 10.06 8.41
C ASN A 98 7.55 8.87 9.09
N ASN A 99 6.27 9.02 9.44
CA ASN A 99 5.50 7.94 10.04
C ASN A 99 5.06 6.95 8.96
N VAL A 100 5.53 5.70 9.05
CA VAL A 100 5.24 4.65 8.05
C VAL A 100 3.75 4.34 7.96
N GLU A 101 3.01 4.35 9.07
CA GLU A 101 1.57 4.09 9.06
C GLU A 101 0.85 5.15 8.24
N LYS A 102 1.19 6.43 8.43
CA LYS A 102 0.63 7.52 7.62
C LYS A 102 1.04 7.47 6.16
N GLN A 103 2.28 7.03 5.86
CA GLN A 103 2.69 6.78 4.47
C GLN A 103 1.85 5.66 3.84
N LEU A 104 1.57 4.59 4.59
CA LEU A 104 0.73 3.48 4.14
C LEU A 104 -0.73 3.88 3.98
N ASP A 105 -1.27 4.75 4.86
CA ASP A 105 -2.61 5.33 4.69
C ASP A 105 -2.74 6.06 3.34
N VAL A 106 -1.71 6.87 2.98
CA VAL A 106 -1.68 7.57 1.68
C VAL A 106 -1.66 6.57 0.52
N VAL A 107 -0.81 5.53 0.61
CA VAL A 107 -0.76 4.47 -0.41
C VAL A 107 -2.11 3.76 -0.50
N GLU A 108 -2.68 3.37 0.62
CA GLU A 108 -3.93 2.62 0.66
C GLU A 108 -5.08 3.40 0.03
N ILE A 109 -5.29 4.66 0.44
CA ILE A 109 -6.39 5.47 -0.11
C ILE A 109 -6.21 5.76 -1.59
N THR A 110 -4.99 6.08 -2.04
CA THR A 110 -4.72 6.37 -3.45
C THR A 110 -4.97 5.14 -4.32
N PHE A 111 -4.55 3.96 -3.88
CA PHE A 111 -4.77 2.72 -4.64
C PHE A 111 -6.20 2.17 -4.52
N LYS A 112 -6.93 2.46 -3.45
CA LYS A 112 -8.40 2.27 -3.40
C LYS A 112 -9.09 3.10 -4.48
N VAL A 113 -8.72 4.36 -4.61
CA VAL A 113 -9.26 5.27 -5.63
C VAL A 113 -8.87 4.80 -7.03
N ILE A 114 -7.61 4.42 -7.28
CA ILE A 114 -7.17 3.83 -8.54
C ILE A 114 -8.02 2.58 -8.86
N ASN A 115 -8.19 1.69 -7.91
CA ASN A 115 -8.93 0.44 -8.13
C ASN A 115 -10.45 0.63 -8.32
N THR A 116 -10.99 1.79 -8.04
CA THR A 116 -12.41 2.11 -8.23
C THR A 116 -12.63 3.12 -9.34
N VAL A 117 -12.13 4.34 -9.19
CA VAL A 117 -12.43 5.47 -10.09
C VAL A 117 -11.82 5.29 -11.48
N THR A 118 -10.55 4.83 -11.56
CA THR A 118 -9.90 4.68 -12.87
C THR A 118 -10.44 3.52 -13.70
N ARG A 119 -11.19 2.60 -13.10
CA ARG A 119 -11.87 1.53 -13.84
C ARG A 119 -13.09 2.03 -14.63
N GLU A 120 -13.61 3.21 -14.28
CA GLU A 120 -14.72 3.79 -14.98
C GLU A 120 -14.24 4.43 -16.28
N TYR A 121 -14.88 4.07 -17.41
CA TYR A 121 -14.56 4.64 -18.73
C TYR A 121 -14.66 6.17 -18.74
N GLN A 122 -15.58 6.72 -17.95
CA GLN A 122 -15.80 8.16 -17.86
C GLN A 122 -14.56 8.90 -17.31
N TYR A 123 -13.79 8.26 -16.46
CA TYR A 123 -12.56 8.82 -15.92
C TYR A 123 -11.49 8.90 -17.02
N MET A 124 -11.07 10.10 -17.35
CA MET A 124 -10.10 10.39 -18.42
C MET A 124 -10.48 9.85 -19.83
N ARG A 125 -11.67 9.29 -20.00
CA ARG A 125 -12.18 8.71 -21.28
C ARG A 125 -11.18 7.77 -21.97
N LYS A 126 -10.49 6.95 -21.18
CA LYS A 126 -9.52 5.97 -21.69
C LYS A 126 -10.17 4.62 -21.93
N ASN A 127 -9.95 4.07 -23.14
CA ASN A 127 -10.16 2.64 -23.38
C ASN A 127 -9.14 1.84 -22.55
N GLY A 128 -9.54 0.68 -22.00
CA GLY A 128 -8.64 -0.13 -21.19
C GLY A 128 -8.43 0.39 -19.76
N ALA A 129 -9.43 1.07 -19.20
CA ALA A 129 -9.36 1.66 -17.86
C ALA A 129 -9.09 0.60 -16.76
N SER A 130 -9.69 -0.60 -16.89
CA SER A 130 -9.45 -1.70 -15.95
C SER A 130 -8.00 -2.19 -16.00
N GLU A 131 -7.43 -2.31 -17.19
CA GLU A 131 -6.03 -2.71 -17.39
C GLU A 131 -5.05 -1.67 -16.82
N VAL A 132 -5.41 -0.37 -16.84
CA VAL A 132 -4.61 0.68 -16.19
C VAL A 132 -4.59 0.49 -14.68
N ALA A 133 -5.75 0.23 -14.06
CA ALA A 133 -5.85 0.00 -12.62
C ALA A 133 -5.11 -1.28 -12.21
N ASP A 134 -5.28 -2.38 -12.95
CA ASP A 134 -4.58 -3.64 -12.68
C ASP A 134 -3.06 -3.47 -12.80
N SER A 135 -2.59 -2.82 -13.87
CA SER A 135 -1.17 -2.54 -14.08
C SER A 135 -0.57 -1.65 -12.99
N ALA A 136 -1.32 -0.67 -12.47
CA ALA A 136 -0.89 0.20 -11.39
C ALA A 136 -0.72 -0.58 -10.07
N ILE A 137 -1.66 -1.47 -9.74
CA ILE A 137 -1.62 -2.31 -8.54
C ILE A 137 -0.47 -3.33 -8.64
N ASP A 138 -0.32 -3.97 -9.79
CA ASP A 138 0.78 -4.92 -10.03
C ASP A 138 2.14 -4.22 -9.91
N GLU A 139 2.28 -3.01 -10.47
CA GLU A 139 3.50 -2.22 -10.35
C GLU A 139 3.78 -1.83 -8.90
N LEU A 140 2.78 -1.37 -8.13
CA LEU A 140 2.95 -1.08 -6.71
C LEU A 140 3.53 -2.28 -5.97
N ASN A 141 2.88 -3.44 -6.09
CA ASN A 141 3.30 -4.66 -5.38
C ASN A 141 4.71 -5.13 -5.81
N ALA A 142 5.03 -5.00 -7.10
CA ALA A 142 6.37 -5.28 -7.61
C ALA A 142 7.43 -4.33 -7.04
N ARG A 143 7.12 -3.02 -6.90
CA ARG A 143 8.01 -2.02 -6.32
C ARG A 143 8.21 -2.22 -4.81
N LEU A 144 7.14 -2.49 -4.06
CA LEU A 144 7.24 -2.84 -2.63
C LEU A 144 8.21 -4.02 -2.43
N LYS A 145 8.02 -5.09 -3.20
CA LYS A 145 8.91 -6.26 -3.18
C LYS A 145 10.36 -5.93 -3.59
N GLU A 146 10.54 -5.14 -4.64
CA GLU A 146 11.87 -4.73 -5.14
C GLU A 146 12.68 -3.96 -4.07
N HIS A 147 11.99 -3.16 -3.25
CA HIS A 147 12.60 -2.39 -2.17
C HIS A 147 12.66 -3.15 -0.83
N GLY A 148 12.25 -4.41 -0.78
CA GLY A 148 12.24 -5.20 0.44
C GLY A 148 11.24 -4.69 1.48
N VAL A 149 10.18 -4.01 1.05
CA VAL A 149 9.12 -3.52 1.93
C VAL A 149 8.10 -4.62 2.12
N GLY A 150 7.82 -4.99 3.37
CA GLY A 150 7.02 -6.15 3.74
C GLY A 150 5.51 -5.92 3.72
N PHE A 151 5.03 -5.10 2.81
CA PHE A 151 3.62 -4.82 2.59
C PHE A 151 3.21 -5.12 1.15
N GLN A 152 1.93 -5.39 0.93
CA GLN A 152 1.33 -5.49 -0.39
C GLN A 152 -0.09 -4.94 -0.37
N PHE A 153 -0.56 -4.44 -1.51
CA PHE A 153 -1.93 -4.01 -1.71
C PHE A 153 -2.73 -5.16 -2.33
N THR A 154 -3.77 -5.61 -1.64
CA THR A 154 -4.67 -6.66 -2.10
C THR A 154 -6.07 -6.44 -1.50
N ASN A 155 -7.11 -6.76 -2.24
CA ASN A 155 -8.51 -6.59 -1.80
C ASN A 155 -8.83 -5.18 -1.26
N ASN A 156 -8.26 -4.15 -1.87
CA ASN A 156 -8.38 -2.73 -1.44
C ASN A 156 -7.76 -2.41 -0.07
N GLU A 157 -6.84 -3.21 0.42
CA GLU A 157 -6.17 -2.99 1.70
C GLU A 157 -4.67 -3.22 1.60
N ILE A 158 -3.90 -2.48 2.40
CA ILE A 158 -2.49 -2.79 2.62
C ILE A 158 -2.39 -3.87 3.70
N ILE A 159 -1.77 -4.99 3.35
CA ILE A 159 -1.51 -6.09 4.29
C ILE A 159 -0.01 -6.38 4.40
N ARG A 160 0.39 -6.98 5.51
CA ARG A 160 1.77 -7.45 5.69
C ARG A 160 1.99 -8.76 4.93
N VAL A 161 3.08 -8.84 4.19
CA VAL A 161 3.44 -10.03 3.38
C VAL A 161 3.70 -11.26 4.24
N ASP A 162 4.32 -11.08 5.42
CA ASP A 162 4.54 -12.18 6.38
C ASP A 162 3.23 -12.78 6.89
N SER A 163 2.18 -11.97 7.00
CA SER A 163 0.85 -12.47 7.41
C SER A 163 0.24 -13.42 6.38
N GLU A 164 0.43 -13.15 5.09
CA GLU A 164 -0.07 -14.03 4.02
C GLU A 164 0.77 -15.29 3.88
N LEU A 165 2.10 -15.15 3.92
CA LEU A 165 3.02 -16.30 3.90
C LEU A 165 2.80 -17.18 5.14
N LEU A 166 2.69 -16.58 6.32
CA LEU A 166 2.39 -17.29 7.56
C LEU A 166 1.04 -18.00 7.46
N HIS A 167 0.02 -17.36 6.89
CA HIS A 167 -1.29 -17.98 6.71
C HIS A 167 -1.24 -19.19 5.76
N SER A 168 -0.54 -19.07 4.62
CA SER A 168 -0.44 -20.17 3.64
C SER A 168 0.43 -21.31 4.11
N GLU A 169 1.60 -21.01 4.69
CA GLU A 169 2.64 -22.00 5.01
C GLU A 169 2.53 -22.59 6.42
N ALA A 170 1.94 -21.85 7.36
CA ALA A 170 1.83 -22.29 8.74
C ALA A 170 0.39 -22.42 9.22
N VAL A 171 -0.45 -21.39 9.02
CA VAL A 171 -1.80 -21.36 9.60
C VAL A 171 -2.74 -22.36 8.94
N LYS A 172 -2.79 -22.40 7.61
CA LYS A 172 -3.64 -23.38 6.89
C LYS A 172 -3.24 -24.84 7.20
N PRO A 173 -1.97 -25.23 7.11
CA PRO A 173 -1.55 -26.59 7.51
C PRO A 173 -1.85 -26.90 8.98
N ALA A 174 -1.60 -25.94 9.89
CA ALA A 174 -1.90 -26.13 11.31
C ALA A 174 -3.41 -26.30 11.55
N LEU A 175 -4.27 -25.51 10.92
CA LEU A 175 -5.72 -25.66 11.02
C LEU A 175 -6.21 -26.99 10.45
N LEU A 176 -5.62 -27.48 9.37
CA LEU A 176 -5.95 -28.81 8.82
C LEU A 176 -5.62 -29.93 9.80
N LEU A 177 -4.47 -29.84 10.50
CA LEU A 177 -4.08 -30.79 11.53
C LEU A 177 -4.97 -30.70 12.78
N LEU A 178 -5.30 -29.47 13.20
CA LEU A 178 -6.11 -29.20 14.40
C LEU A 178 -7.60 -29.46 14.19
N ASN A 179 -8.08 -29.61 12.95
CA ASN A 179 -9.49 -29.87 12.64
C ASN A 179 -9.98 -31.28 13.03
N GLN A 180 -9.15 -32.08 13.66
CA GLN A 180 -9.54 -33.38 14.20
C GLN A 180 -10.23 -33.22 15.55
N LYS A 181 -11.28 -34.02 15.81
CA LYS A 181 -12.14 -33.95 17.01
C LYS A 181 -11.40 -33.84 18.36
N HIS A 182 -10.18 -34.41 18.43
CA HIS A 182 -9.37 -34.45 19.64
C HIS A 182 -8.62 -33.14 19.94
N TYR A 183 -8.54 -32.20 18.98
CA TYR A 183 -7.75 -30.98 19.10
C TYR A 183 -8.57 -29.69 19.17
N LYS A 184 -9.87 -29.78 19.44
CA LYS A 184 -10.78 -28.63 19.41
C LYS A 184 -10.30 -27.47 20.32
N GLY A 185 -9.86 -27.77 21.54
CA GLY A 185 -9.33 -26.74 22.45
C GLY A 185 -8.02 -26.11 21.93
N ALA A 186 -7.13 -26.92 21.37
CA ALA A 186 -5.90 -26.41 20.76
C ALA A 186 -6.16 -25.56 19.51
N GLN A 187 -7.19 -25.90 18.74
CA GLN A 187 -7.63 -25.09 17.59
C GLN A 187 -8.13 -23.71 18.00
N GLU A 188 -8.94 -23.63 19.05
CA GLU A 188 -9.47 -22.37 19.59
C GLU A 188 -8.35 -21.46 20.10
N GLU A 189 -7.38 -22.01 20.85
CA GLU A 189 -6.20 -21.26 21.31
C GLU A 189 -5.29 -20.79 20.16
N PHE A 190 -5.09 -21.65 19.15
CA PHE A 190 -4.30 -21.28 17.97
C PHE A 190 -4.94 -20.12 17.18
N LEU A 191 -6.25 -20.21 16.93
CA LEU A 191 -7.00 -19.14 16.23
C LEU A 191 -6.91 -17.82 16.98
N LEU A 192 -7.05 -17.86 18.31
CA LEU A 192 -6.99 -16.66 19.14
C LEU A 192 -5.56 -16.07 19.17
N ALA A 193 -4.52 -16.90 19.26
CA ALA A 193 -3.14 -16.46 19.16
C ALA A 193 -2.82 -15.83 17.79
N TYR A 194 -3.35 -16.40 16.72
CA TYR A 194 -3.21 -15.88 15.36
C TYR A 194 -3.93 -14.53 15.18
N GLU A 195 -5.11 -14.38 15.78
CA GLU A 195 -5.83 -13.10 15.78
C GLU A 195 -5.04 -12.01 16.52
N HIS A 196 -4.47 -12.32 17.69
CA HIS A 196 -3.58 -11.40 18.41
C HIS A 196 -2.33 -11.04 17.58
N TYR A 197 -1.75 -11.99 16.88
CA TYR A 197 -0.63 -11.76 15.97
C TYR A 197 -0.99 -10.77 14.85
N ARG A 198 -2.12 -10.98 14.16
CA ARG A 198 -2.60 -10.09 13.09
C ARG A 198 -2.81 -8.65 13.55
N HIS A 199 -3.18 -8.45 14.80
CA HIS A 199 -3.41 -7.14 15.40
C HIS A 199 -2.17 -6.57 16.13
N GLY A 200 -0.99 -7.17 15.98
CA GLY A 200 0.26 -6.72 16.61
C GLY A 200 0.28 -6.81 18.13
N ARG A 201 -0.65 -7.55 18.75
CA ARG A 201 -0.79 -7.72 20.20
C ARG A 201 0.11 -8.83 20.74
N TYR A 202 1.41 -8.72 20.50
CA TYR A 202 2.39 -9.78 20.83
C TYR A 202 2.48 -10.13 22.33
N LYS A 203 2.25 -9.16 23.22
CA LYS A 203 2.24 -9.39 24.69
C LYS A 203 1.12 -10.34 25.13
N GLU A 204 0.01 -10.37 24.43
CA GLU A 204 -1.15 -11.22 24.71
C GLU A 204 -0.89 -12.67 24.27
N ILE A 205 -0.11 -12.86 23.20
CA ILE A 205 0.33 -14.17 22.72
C ILE A 205 1.23 -14.84 23.76
N ILE A 206 2.23 -14.09 24.29
CA ILE A 206 3.20 -14.62 25.25
C ILE A 206 2.53 -15.02 26.56
N LYS A 207 1.56 -14.23 27.06
CA LYS A 207 0.82 -14.55 28.29
C LYS A 207 0.00 -15.83 28.26
N ARG A 208 -0.30 -16.37 27.07
CA ARG A 208 -1.10 -17.59 26.89
C ARG A 208 -0.26 -18.83 26.64
N LEU A 209 1.03 -18.65 26.29
CA LEU A 209 1.96 -19.75 26.07
C LEU A 209 2.64 -20.23 27.37
N PHE A 210 2.50 -19.45 28.45
CA PHE A 210 2.98 -19.72 29.80
C PHE A 210 1.86 -19.57 30.83
#